data_d1f04e1fe1e5afb93ecaf3f806fe8b3b
#
_entry.id   d1f04e1fe1e5afb93ecaf3f806fe8b3b
#
_cell.length_a   1.000
_cell.length_b   1.000
_cell.length_c   1.000
_cell.angle_alpha   90.00
_cell.angle_beta   90.00
_cell.angle_gamma   90.00
#
_symmetry.space_group_name_H-M   'P 1'
#
loop_
_entity.id
_entity.type
_entity.pdbx_description
1 polymer ?
#
loop_
_entity_poly.entity_id
_entity_poly.type
_entity_poly.pdbx_seq_one_letter_code
_entity_poly.pdbx_strand_id
1 'polypeptide(L)'
;MTDDMTDLATLPGTHAHVWEALARGVTARDAPCRFAVLATVGDGGAARMVVLRDCDATAATVEVHSDLMADKVAELRAEPRATLLFWLPGDQLQIRLRARFDVVSGATVEARWQGIPNGPRRAYGGMPPPGCALATPSDHDDTPQRDRFAVLIGAVQQIETLHFGTPHRRAVFRRADGFAGGWIAP
;
A
#
# COMPACT_ATOMS: atom_id res chain seq x y z
N MET A 1 -25.71 16.86 1.57
CA MET A 1 -24.32 16.39 1.48
C MET A 1 -23.77 16.33 2.90
N THR A 2 -24.38 15.48 3.74
CA THR A 2 -24.16 15.41 5.21
C THR A 2 -24.17 13.96 5.74
N ASP A 3 -23.94 12.97 4.85
CA ASP A 3 -24.11 11.53 5.21
C ASP A 3 -22.80 10.80 5.53
N ASP A 4 -21.63 11.40 5.25
CA ASP A 4 -20.33 10.70 5.30
C ASP A 4 -19.62 10.77 6.68
N MET A 5 -20.05 11.67 7.58
CA MET A 5 -19.42 11.81 8.91
C MET A 5 -19.96 10.84 9.97
N THR A 6 -21.08 10.18 9.70
CA THR A 6 -21.75 9.29 10.67
C THR A 6 -21.02 7.95 10.79
N ASP A 7 -20.38 7.50 9.73
CA ASP A 7 -19.68 6.19 9.68
C ASP A 7 -18.43 6.14 10.56
N LEU A 8 -17.67 7.23 10.66
CA LEU A 8 -16.46 7.27 11.51
C LEU A 8 -16.76 7.35 13.02
N ALA A 9 -18.03 7.40 13.42
CA ALA A 9 -18.45 7.39 14.82
C ALA A 9 -18.66 5.98 15.37
N THR A 10 -18.67 4.95 14.53
CA THR A 10 -18.84 3.56 14.92
C THR A 10 -17.66 2.71 14.45
N LEU A 11 -17.35 1.62 15.17
CA LEU A 11 -16.30 0.69 14.76
C LEU A 11 -16.62 0.02 13.41
N PRO A 12 -17.83 -0.53 13.18
CA PRO A 12 -18.16 -1.11 11.88
C PRO A 12 -18.09 -0.09 10.73
N GLY A 13 -18.62 1.12 10.92
CA GLY A 13 -18.57 2.19 9.92
C GLY A 13 -17.14 2.62 9.61
N THR A 14 -16.29 2.81 10.63
CA THR A 14 -14.87 3.12 10.45
C THR A 14 -14.15 2.02 9.66
N HIS A 15 -14.41 0.74 9.96
CA HIS A 15 -13.81 -0.38 9.23
C HIS A 15 -14.26 -0.43 7.76
N ALA A 16 -15.56 -0.25 7.50
CA ALA A 16 -16.11 -0.20 6.14
C ALA A 16 -15.51 0.96 5.34
N HIS A 17 -15.48 2.16 5.93
CA HIS A 17 -14.91 3.36 5.30
C HIS A 17 -13.44 3.19 4.89
N VAL A 18 -12.62 2.49 5.71
CA VAL A 18 -11.23 2.17 5.33
C VAL A 18 -11.18 1.39 4.03
N TRP A 19 -11.94 0.30 3.92
CA TRP A 19 -11.90 -0.56 2.72
C TRP A 19 -12.50 0.14 1.50
N GLU A 20 -13.53 0.94 1.66
CA GLU A 20 -14.08 1.78 0.59
C GLU A 20 -13.08 2.82 0.09
N ALA A 21 -12.37 3.49 1.00
CA ALA A 21 -11.32 4.44 0.63
C ALA A 21 -10.17 3.75 -0.12
N LEU A 22 -9.75 2.55 0.29
CA LEU A 22 -8.75 1.76 -0.41
C LEU A 22 -9.25 1.35 -1.81
N ALA A 23 -10.48 0.87 -1.94
CA ALA A 23 -11.07 0.50 -3.24
C ALA A 23 -11.14 1.71 -4.20
N ARG A 24 -11.52 2.89 -3.69
CA ARG A 24 -11.44 4.14 -4.48
C ARG A 24 -10.00 4.44 -4.90
N GLY A 25 -9.00 4.21 -4.02
CA GLY A 25 -7.58 4.38 -4.31
C GLY A 25 -7.07 3.50 -5.46
N VAL A 26 -7.64 2.32 -5.63
CA VAL A 26 -7.32 1.42 -6.76
C VAL A 26 -7.85 1.98 -8.07
N THR A 27 -9.09 2.50 -8.10
CA THR A 27 -9.82 2.84 -9.33
C THR A 27 -9.67 4.30 -9.76
N ALA A 28 -9.62 5.25 -8.82
CA ALA A 28 -9.56 6.68 -9.08
C ALA A 28 -8.14 7.23 -8.93
N ARG A 29 -7.66 7.96 -9.95
CA ARG A 29 -6.26 8.46 -9.99
C ARG A 29 -5.98 9.57 -8.97
N ASP A 30 -6.98 10.32 -8.60
CA ASP A 30 -6.95 11.46 -7.68
C ASP A 30 -7.38 11.08 -6.24
N ALA A 31 -7.77 9.82 -6.02
CA ALA A 31 -8.18 9.38 -4.69
C ALA A 31 -6.99 9.40 -3.69
N PRO A 32 -7.21 9.88 -2.46
CA PRO A 32 -6.15 9.96 -1.44
C PRO A 32 -5.43 8.65 -1.17
N CYS A 33 -6.17 7.53 -1.14
CA CYS A 33 -5.61 6.19 -0.93
C CYS A 33 -4.91 5.59 -2.16
N ARG A 34 -4.76 6.35 -3.27
CA ARG A 34 -3.97 5.92 -4.43
C ARG A 34 -2.50 5.72 -4.08
N PHE A 35 -1.97 6.56 -3.21
CA PHE A 35 -0.59 6.52 -2.78
C PHE A 35 -0.50 6.18 -1.30
N ALA A 36 0.45 5.33 -0.95
CA ALA A 36 0.78 4.99 0.43
C ALA A 36 2.26 5.20 0.70
N VAL A 37 2.61 5.49 1.93
CA VAL A 37 3.97 5.28 2.42
C VAL A 37 4.10 3.82 2.82
N LEU A 38 4.98 3.08 2.14
CA LEU A 38 5.39 1.74 2.56
C LEU A 38 6.63 1.88 3.45
N ALA A 39 6.49 1.50 4.71
CA ALA A 39 7.58 1.43 5.68
C ALA A 39 8.01 -0.03 5.88
N THR A 40 9.28 -0.30 5.63
CA THR A 40 9.92 -1.62 5.73
C THR A 40 11.08 -1.55 6.73
N VAL A 41 11.60 -2.71 7.11
CA VAL A 41 12.80 -2.84 7.92
C VAL A 41 13.97 -3.13 6.99
N GLY A 42 14.95 -2.22 6.97
CA GLY A 42 16.21 -2.36 6.25
C GLY A 42 17.38 -2.13 7.21
N ASP A 43 18.45 -1.51 6.73
CA ASP A 43 19.51 -0.99 7.60
C ASP A 43 18.99 0.32 8.25
N GLY A 44 18.18 0.13 9.30
CA GLY A 44 17.35 1.19 9.90
C GLY A 44 15.91 1.19 9.38
N GLY A 45 15.19 2.28 9.64
CA GLY A 45 13.83 2.48 9.12
C GLY A 45 13.86 2.97 7.68
N ALA A 46 13.19 2.27 6.77
CA ALA A 46 13.08 2.65 5.36
C ALA A 46 11.63 2.94 4.98
N ALA A 47 11.39 4.08 4.32
CA ALA A 47 10.06 4.50 3.91
C ALA A 47 10.08 5.11 2.50
N ARG A 48 9.07 4.80 1.68
CA ARG A 48 8.90 5.35 0.33
C ARG A 48 7.45 5.35 -0.10
N MET A 49 7.13 6.21 -1.06
CA MET A 49 5.82 6.21 -1.68
C MET A 49 5.66 5.00 -2.59
N VAL A 50 4.49 4.37 -2.53
CA VAL A 50 4.07 3.28 -3.43
C VAL A 50 2.66 3.55 -3.94
N VAL A 51 2.29 2.90 -5.04
CA VAL A 51 0.94 2.98 -5.61
C VAL A 51 0.15 1.74 -5.19
N LEU A 52 -1.00 1.94 -4.55
CA LEU A 52 -1.96 0.86 -4.30
C LEU A 52 -2.52 0.40 -5.65
N ARG A 53 -2.42 -0.91 -5.92
CA ARG A 53 -2.81 -1.49 -7.20
C ARG A 53 -4.07 -2.34 -7.12
N ASP A 54 -4.28 -2.98 -5.97
CA ASP A 54 -5.46 -3.78 -5.68
C ASP A 54 -5.71 -3.86 -4.18
N CYS A 55 -6.94 -4.15 -3.79
CA CYS A 55 -7.30 -4.48 -2.42
C CYS A 55 -8.53 -5.39 -2.40
N ASP A 56 -8.57 -6.31 -1.45
CA ASP A 56 -9.69 -7.20 -1.20
C ASP A 56 -10.05 -7.16 0.30
N ALA A 57 -11.23 -6.61 0.59
CA ALA A 57 -11.72 -6.48 1.96
C ALA A 57 -12.04 -7.85 2.59
N THR A 58 -12.51 -8.82 1.79
CA THR A 58 -12.89 -10.15 2.27
C THR A 58 -11.66 -10.99 2.63
N ALA A 59 -10.66 -11.00 1.75
CA ALA A 59 -9.37 -11.66 2.02
C ALA A 59 -8.49 -10.84 2.97
N ALA A 60 -8.82 -9.58 3.19
CA ALA A 60 -8.03 -8.54 3.86
C ALA A 60 -6.60 -8.50 3.30
N THR A 61 -6.51 -8.22 1.99
CA THR A 61 -5.24 -8.09 1.27
C THR A 61 -5.13 -6.76 0.54
N VAL A 62 -3.90 -6.33 0.31
CA VAL A 62 -3.53 -5.16 -0.50
C VAL A 62 -2.41 -5.53 -1.45
N GLU A 63 -2.32 -4.86 -2.61
CA GLU A 63 -1.32 -5.16 -3.63
C GLU A 63 -0.56 -3.91 -4.05
N VAL A 64 0.75 -4.04 -4.17
CA VAL A 64 1.68 -3.02 -4.68
C VAL A 64 2.59 -3.66 -5.71
N HIS A 65 2.89 -2.95 -6.80
CA HIS A 65 3.83 -3.42 -7.81
C HIS A 65 5.24 -2.85 -7.57
N SER A 66 6.26 -3.62 -7.91
CA SER A 66 7.66 -3.23 -7.74
C SER A 66 8.55 -3.81 -8.84
N ASP A 67 9.73 -3.22 -8.99
CA ASP A 67 10.86 -3.87 -9.65
C ASP A 67 11.52 -4.85 -8.67
N LEU A 68 11.87 -6.06 -9.15
CA LEU A 68 12.51 -7.11 -8.33
C LEU A 68 13.84 -6.69 -7.72
N MET A 69 14.56 -5.76 -8.37
CA MET A 69 15.86 -5.29 -7.91
C MET A 69 15.76 -4.08 -6.97
N ALA A 70 14.55 -3.60 -6.66
CA ALA A 70 14.38 -2.49 -5.73
C ALA A 70 14.63 -2.95 -4.28
N ASP A 71 15.29 -2.11 -3.47
CA ASP A 71 15.67 -2.39 -2.07
C ASP A 71 14.51 -2.91 -1.23
N LYS A 72 13.31 -2.33 -1.39
CA LYS A 72 12.10 -2.78 -0.68
C LYS A 72 11.77 -4.25 -0.90
N VAL A 73 12.16 -4.83 -2.05
CA VAL A 73 11.95 -6.25 -2.34
C VAL A 73 12.92 -7.11 -1.53
N ALA A 74 14.19 -6.72 -1.46
CA ALA A 74 15.19 -7.39 -0.63
C ALA A 74 14.82 -7.29 0.86
N GLU A 75 14.40 -6.09 1.30
CA GLU A 75 13.94 -5.82 2.67
C GLU A 75 12.74 -6.71 3.05
N LEU A 76 11.72 -6.80 2.19
CA LEU A 76 10.52 -7.62 2.44
C LEU A 76 10.81 -9.14 2.38
N ARG A 77 11.82 -9.56 1.62
CA ARG A 77 12.26 -10.96 1.64
C ARG A 77 12.99 -11.32 2.95
N ALA A 78 13.74 -10.38 3.51
CA ALA A 78 14.43 -10.54 4.78
C ALA A 78 13.46 -10.42 5.97
N GLU A 79 12.60 -9.39 5.97
CA GLU A 79 11.57 -9.15 6.98
C GLU A 79 10.24 -8.81 6.28
N PRO A 80 9.32 -9.78 6.18
CA PRO A 80 8.08 -9.59 5.42
C PRO A 80 7.04 -8.69 6.12
N ARG A 81 7.24 -8.30 7.38
CA ARG A 81 6.34 -7.40 8.09
C ARG A 81 6.62 -5.96 7.70
N ALA A 82 5.59 -5.27 7.24
CA ALA A 82 5.69 -3.87 6.86
C ALA A 82 4.40 -3.12 7.18
N THR A 83 4.46 -1.80 7.04
CA THR A 83 3.32 -0.92 7.27
C THR A 83 3.05 -0.08 6.04
N LEU A 84 1.79 -0.01 5.62
CA LEU A 84 1.28 1.00 4.70
C LEU A 84 0.59 2.10 5.50
N LEU A 85 0.95 3.35 5.22
CA LEU A 85 0.35 4.53 5.82
C LEU A 85 -0.33 5.36 4.73
N PHE A 86 -1.60 5.69 4.94
CA PHE A 86 -2.40 6.56 4.09
C PHE A 86 -2.86 7.79 4.88
N TRP A 87 -3.06 8.89 4.17
CA TRP A 87 -3.66 10.10 4.70
C TRP A 87 -4.82 10.55 3.82
N LEU A 88 -6.00 10.70 4.41
CA LEU A 88 -7.22 11.19 3.77
C LEU A 88 -7.49 12.61 4.29
N PRO A 89 -7.09 13.65 3.54
CA PRO A 89 -7.18 15.02 4.03
C PRO A 89 -8.64 15.50 4.21
N GLY A 90 -9.55 15.07 3.35
CA GLY A 90 -10.97 15.43 3.44
C GLY A 90 -11.62 14.92 4.73
N ASP A 91 -11.23 13.72 5.15
CA ASP A 91 -11.77 13.06 6.35
C ASP A 91 -10.91 13.35 7.59
N GLN A 92 -9.78 14.04 7.45
CA GLN A 92 -8.76 14.18 8.48
C GLN A 92 -8.39 12.82 9.12
N LEU A 93 -8.30 11.78 8.28
CA LEU A 93 -8.13 10.40 8.71
C LEU A 93 -6.79 9.84 8.28
N GLN A 94 -6.01 9.36 9.25
CA GLN A 94 -4.86 8.52 9.02
C GLN A 94 -5.28 7.05 9.07
N ILE A 95 -4.85 6.26 8.08
CA ILE A 95 -5.03 4.80 8.06
C ILE A 95 -3.64 4.15 8.06
N ARG A 96 -3.41 3.22 8.98
CA ARG A 96 -2.20 2.45 9.06
C ARG A 96 -2.52 0.96 8.97
N LEU A 97 -2.03 0.30 7.92
CA LEU A 97 -2.17 -1.14 7.70
C LEU A 97 -0.84 -1.82 8.05
N ARG A 98 -0.82 -2.64 9.10
CA ARG A 98 0.28 -3.57 9.34
C ARG A 98 -0.02 -4.85 8.56
N ALA A 99 0.88 -5.25 7.69
CA ALA A 99 0.69 -6.40 6.82
C ALA A 99 1.95 -7.28 6.76
N ARG A 100 1.75 -8.54 6.44
CA ARG A 100 2.81 -9.45 6.04
C ARG A 100 2.80 -9.56 4.52
N PHE A 101 3.93 -9.25 3.90
CA PHE A 101 4.05 -9.21 2.44
C PHE A 101 4.70 -10.47 1.89
N ASP A 102 4.11 -10.99 0.82
CA ASP A 102 4.71 -11.97 -0.06
C ASP A 102 5.17 -11.29 -1.35
N VAL A 103 6.38 -11.62 -1.81
CA VAL A 103 6.94 -11.15 -3.08
C VAL A 103 6.68 -12.20 -4.15
N VAL A 104 5.80 -11.90 -5.08
CA VAL A 104 5.40 -12.81 -6.17
C VAL A 104 5.92 -12.29 -7.50
N SER A 105 6.47 -13.17 -8.34
CA SER A 105 7.03 -12.83 -9.65
C SER A 105 6.91 -14.01 -10.64
N GLY A 106 7.43 -13.84 -11.85
CA GLY A 106 7.42 -14.90 -12.85
C GLY A 106 6.03 -15.15 -13.43
N ALA A 107 5.73 -16.36 -13.85
CA ALA A 107 4.48 -16.72 -14.54
C ALA A 107 3.21 -16.38 -13.72
N THR A 108 3.30 -16.43 -12.41
CA THR A 108 2.18 -16.17 -11.50
C THR A 108 1.60 -14.74 -11.61
N VAL A 109 2.42 -13.78 -12.03
CA VAL A 109 2.02 -12.37 -12.16
C VAL A 109 1.78 -11.93 -13.61
N GLU A 110 1.71 -12.87 -14.54
CA GLU A 110 1.55 -12.58 -15.97
C GLU A 110 0.30 -11.75 -16.28
N ALA A 111 -0.85 -12.15 -15.72
CA ALA A 111 -2.11 -11.43 -15.95
C ALA A 111 -2.03 -9.96 -15.46
N ARG A 112 -1.33 -9.72 -14.34
CA ARG A 112 -1.12 -8.36 -13.80
C ARG A 112 -0.19 -7.55 -14.71
N TRP A 113 0.87 -8.17 -15.21
CA TRP A 113 1.77 -7.53 -16.17
C TRP A 113 1.04 -7.10 -17.45
N GLN A 114 0.21 -7.97 -18.01
CA GLN A 114 -0.58 -7.69 -19.21
C GLN A 114 -1.59 -6.55 -18.98
N GLY A 115 -2.13 -6.42 -17.76
CA GLY A 115 -3.04 -5.33 -17.38
C GLY A 115 -2.36 -3.96 -17.22
N ILE A 116 -1.01 -3.88 -17.19
CA ILE A 116 -0.29 -2.61 -17.06
C ILE A 116 -0.17 -1.95 -18.44
N PRO A 117 -0.60 -0.68 -18.63
CA PRO A 117 -0.35 0.07 -19.86
C PRO A 117 1.16 0.22 -20.15
N ASN A 118 1.55 0.38 -21.42
CA ASN A 118 2.97 0.43 -21.82
C ASN A 118 3.79 1.53 -21.11
N GLY A 119 3.23 2.73 -20.92
CA GLY A 119 3.92 3.82 -20.24
C GLY A 119 4.36 3.44 -18.81
N PRO A 120 3.44 3.03 -17.92
CA PRO A 120 3.77 2.62 -16.56
C PRO A 120 4.69 1.38 -16.47
N ARG A 121 4.77 0.52 -17.49
CA ARG A 121 5.70 -0.63 -17.49
C ARG A 121 7.16 -0.21 -17.40
N ARG A 122 7.50 1.00 -17.86
CA ARG A 122 8.85 1.58 -17.79
C ARG A 122 9.40 1.70 -16.36
N ALA A 123 8.53 1.59 -15.35
CA ALA A 123 8.96 1.53 -13.94
C ALA A 123 9.58 0.18 -13.53
N TYR A 124 9.59 -0.82 -14.44
CA TYR A 124 10.08 -2.17 -14.13
C TYR A 124 11.07 -2.65 -15.19
N GLY A 125 12.31 -2.85 -14.81
CA GLY A 125 13.35 -3.36 -15.70
C GLY A 125 14.45 -2.38 -16.07
N GLY A 126 14.39 -1.14 -15.60
CA GLY A 126 15.38 -0.10 -15.91
C GLY A 126 16.82 -0.50 -15.55
N MET A 127 17.77 0.01 -16.34
CA MET A 127 19.20 -0.24 -16.17
C MET A 127 19.97 1.09 -16.08
N PRO A 128 20.91 1.22 -15.13
CA PRO A 128 21.17 0.28 -14.04
C PRO A 128 19.98 0.13 -13.08
N PRO A 129 19.97 -0.90 -12.20
CA PRO A 129 18.89 -1.17 -11.27
C PRO A 129 18.54 0.02 -10.37
N PRO A 130 17.31 0.07 -9.81
CA PRO A 130 16.90 1.10 -8.85
C PRO A 130 17.90 1.23 -7.69
N GLY A 131 18.25 2.47 -7.32
CA GLY A 131 19.20 2.77 -6.24
C GLY A 131 20.65 2.87 -6.66
N CYS A 132 21.03 2.44 -7.86
CA CYS A 132 22.40 2.61 -8.36
C CYS A 132 22.74 4.09 -8.66
N ALA A 133 23.98 4.49 -8.37
CA ALA A 133 24.46 5.82 -8.70
C ALA A 133 24.55 6.00 -10.23
N LEU A 134 24.21 7.20 -10.70
CA LEU A 134 24.30 7.63 -12.10
C LEU A 134 25.18 8.89 -12.15
N ALA A 135 25.93 9.07 -13.24
CA ALA A 135 26.63 10.32 -13.48
C ALA A 135 25.66 11.43 -13.88
N THR A 136 24.67 11.11 -14.71
CA THR A 136 23.57 12.01 -15.10
C THR A 136 22.23 11.28 -15.11
N PRO A 137 21.09 11.98 -14.96
CA PRO A 137 19.76 11.34 -15.06
C PRO A 137 19.49 10.63 -16.39
N SER A 138 20.20 11.02 -17.47
CA SER A 138 20.06 10.42 -18.80
C SER A 138 20.80 9.08 -18.95
N ASP A 139 21.62 8.70 -17.99
CA ASP A 139 22.38 7.44 -18.01
C ASP A 139 21.51 6.23 -17.57
N HIS A 140 20.21 6.40 -17.54
CA HIS A 140 19.24 5.36 -17.19
C HIS A 140 18.42 4.96 -18.41
N ASP A 141 18.48 3.68 -18.78
CA ASP A 141 17.57 3.05 -19.74
C ASP A 141 16.34 2.52 -19.01
N ASP A 142 15.16 2.98 -19.34
CA ASP A 142 13.90 2.59 -18.73
C ASP A 142 13.10 1.57 -19.59
N THR A 143 13.80 0.79 -20.44
CA THR A 143 13.19 -0.28 -21.23
C THR A 143 12.55 -1.34 -20.31
N PRO A 144 11.23 -1.58 -20.48
CA PRO A 144 10.54 -2.54 -19.63
C PRO A 144 11.09 -3.95 -19.76
N GLN A 145 11.35 -4.61 -18.64
CA GLN A 145 11.75 -6.01 -18.58
C GLN A 145 10.73 -6.80 -17.74
N ARG A 146 9.94 -7.61 -18.41
CA ARG A 146 8.86 -8.38 -17.76
C ARG A 146 9.37 -9.23 -16.59
N ASP A 147 10.56 -9.81 -16.70
CA ASP A 147 11.15 -10.67 -15.67
C ASP A 147 11.58 -9.92 -14.41
N ARG A 148 11.63 -8.59 -14.49
CA ARG A 148 11.89 -7.67 -13.37
C ARG A 148 10.63 -7.29 -12.61
N PHE A 149 9.45 -7.58 -13.16
CA PHE A 149 8.19 -7.24 -12.54
C PHE A 149 7.87 -8.13 -11.35
N ALA A 150 7.49 -7.51 -10.23
CA ALA A 150 7.05 -8.18 -9.02
C ALA A 150 5.77 -7.55 -8.48
N VAL A 151 4.98 -8.39 -7.85
CA VAL A 151 3.79 -8.02 -7.09
C VAL A 151 4.06 -8.28 -5.61
N LEU A 152 3.85 -7.26 -4.78
CA LEU A 152 3.95 -7.33 -3.33
C LEU A 152 2.53 -7.47 -2.79
N ILE A 153 2.16 -8.66 -2.32
CA ILE A 153 0.84 -8.96 -1.77
C ILE A 153 0.91 -8.91 -0.25
N GLY A 154 0.26 -7.90 0.34
CA GLY A 154 0.23 -7.69 1.78
C GLY A 154 -1.03 -8.29 2.42
N ALA A 155 -0.89 -9.37 3.20
CA ALA A 155 -1.95 -9.86 4.07
C ALA A 155 -2.06 -8.97 5.31
N VAL A 156 -3.13 -8.18 5.38
CA VAL A 156 -3.36 -7.21 6.47
C VAL A 156 -3.60 -7.97 7.78
N GLN A 157 -2.80 -7.66 8.79
CA GLN A 157 -2.88 -8.23 10.13
C GLN A 157 -3.55 -7.28 11.11
N GLN A 158 -3.38 -5.97 10.90
CA GLN A 158 -3.98 -4.94 11.73
C GLN A 158 -4.26 -3.69 10.89
N ILE A 159 -5.43 -3.13 11.12
CA ILE A 159 -5.82 -1.80 10.66
C ILE A 159 -5.84 -0.89 11.90
N GLU A 160 -5.24 0.26 11.81
CA GLU A 160 -5.34 1.30 12.82
C GLU A 160 -5.74 2.61 12.15
N THR A 161 -6.71 3.27 12.71
CA THR A 161 -7.18 4.58 12.25
C THR A 161 -6.96 5.64 13.33
N LEU A 162 -6.60 6.84 12.91
CA LEU A 162 -6.55 8.02 13.77
C LEU A 162 -7.24 9.18 13.03
N HIS A 163 -8.37 9.60 13.57
CA HIS A 163 -9.12 10.74 13.09
C HIS A 163 -8.75 12.00 13.89
N PHE A 164 -8.29 13.04 13.20
CA PHE A 164 -7.80 14.29 13.78
C PHE A 164 -8.89 15.35 13.99
N GLY A 165 -10.14 15.04 13.66
CA GLY A 165 -11.29 15.92 13.92
C GLY A 165 -11.69 15.95 15.41
N THR A 166 -12.75 16.69 15.73
CA THR A 166 -13.25 16.85 17.11
C THR A 166 -14.50 15.99 17.29
N PRO A 167 -14.51 15.04 18.25
CA PRO A 167 -13.38 14.61 19.08
C PRO A 167 -12.36 13.77 18.29
N HIS A 168 -11.10 13.75 18.73
CA HIS A 168 -10.11 12.79 18.22
C HIS A 168 -10.60 11.37 18.50
N ARG A 169 -10.45 10.49 17.52
CA ARG A 169 -10.85 9.08 17.64
C ARG A 169 -9.76 8.20 17.08
N ARG A 170 -9.41 7.16 17.79
CA ARG A 170 -8.45 6.16 17.35
C ARG A 170 -9.02 4.77 17.53
N ALA A 171 -9.02 3.97 16.48
CA ALA A 171 -9.49 2.60 16.51
C ALA A 171 -8.41 1.62 16.03
N VAL A 172 -8.49 0.40 16.51
CA VAL A 172 -7.64 -0.70 16.07
C VAL A 172 -8.51 -1.92 15.76
N PHE A 173 -8.25 -2.55 14.61
CA PHE A 173 -8.91 -3.77 14.15
C PHE A 173 -7.83 -4.81 13.87
N ARG A 174 -7.96 -6.02 14.40
CA ARG A 174 -6.96 -7.07 14.24
C ARG A 174 -7.56 -8.28 13.53
N ARG A 175 -6.78 -8.90 12.65
CA ARG A 175 -7.17 -10.15 11.99
C ARG A 175 -7.47 -11.26 13.00
N ALA A 176 -6.72 -11.33 14.10
CA ALA A 176 -6.87 -12.35 15.12
C ALA A 176 -8.23 -12.36 15.83
N ASP A 177 -8.95 -11.22 15.84
CA ASP A 177 -10.29 -11.09 16.41
C ASP A 177 -11.37 -10.86 15.33
N GLY A 178 -11.09 -11.28 14.08
CA GLY A 178 -12.00 -11.10 12.95
C GLY A 178 -12.26 -9.64 12.59
N PHE A 179 -11.36 -8.73 12.94
CA PHE A 179 -11.49 -7.28 12.74
C PHE A 179 -12.69 -6.65 13.45
N ALA A 180 -13.13 -7.24 14.58
CA ALA A 180 -14.21 -6.68 15.40
C ALA A 180 -13.92 -5.26 15.89
N GLY A 181 -12.64 -4.98 16.17
CA GLY A 181 -12.15 -3.64 16.49
C GLY A 181 -12.38 -3.20 17.94
N GLY A 182 -11.73 -2.11 18.29
CA GLY A 182 -11.84 -1.45 19.58
C GLY A 182 -11.31 -0.01 19.53
N TRP A 183 -11.92 0.87 20.30
CA TRP A 183 -11.42 2.22 20.50
C TRP A 183 -10.21 2.20 21.43
N ILE A 184 -9.19 2.99 21.11
CA ILE A 184 -8.00 3.18 21.93
C ILE A 184 -7.73 4.69 22.07
N ALA A 185 -6.96 5.08 23.09
CA ALA A 185 -6.59 6.48 23.28
C ALA A 185 -5.83 7.02 22.04
N PRO A 186 -6.20 8.22 21.54
CA PRO A 186 -5.54 8.85 20.40
C PRO A 186 -4.11 9.28 20.69
#